data_6d002e7e44bc457e0e1b2f8236044688
#
_entry.id   6d002e7e44bc457e0e1b2f8236044688
#
_cell.length_a   1.000
_cell.length_b   1.000
_cell.length_c   1.000
_cell.angle_alpha   90.00
_cell.angle_beta   90.00
_cell.angle_gamma   90.00
#
_symmetry.space_group_name_H-M   'P 1'
#
loop_
_entity.id
_entity.type
_entity.pdbx_description
1 polymer ?
#
loop_
_entity_poly.entity_id
_entity_poly.type
_entity_poly.pdbx_seq_one_letter_code
_entity_poly.pdbx_strand_id
1 'polypeptide(L)'
;MKKNISGTIPQIINHMTDDDLYKFTMACAVIDNFPRAIVQYTFIDRDNTVYPEGFADEVNRQIKLLENLVITDAEISFMQKKCYYIPNWFYTYMRGFRYNANWAVASQDVDGHLHIQFNGTWAETILLEVKVLAIVSELYYIFTGASQRFDYNQYYKMSYAKAEKYLMNGCVISEFGTRRRSSADTQAIAVGAFVNCAKNNISKITGSFVGTSNVYLAMKYDITPIGTMAHEFVCGIAGMYGGPTMANDMAMRKWQHTYDGDLGVYLYDSYGFDIFALNCSKSFANSFVGLRIDSGDNIEQLNKICNFY
;
A
#
# COMPACT_ATOMS: atom_id res chain seq x y z
N MET A 1 -9.88 -25.40 18.43
CA MET A 1 -10.83 -26.09 17.53
C MET A 1 -10.13 -26.40 16.23
N LYS A 2 -9.71 -27.65 15.98
CA LYS A 2 -9.11 -28.07 14.70
C LYS A 2 -10.21 -28.08 13.66
N LYS A 3 -10.38 -27.05 12.86
CA LYS A 3 -11.07 -27.16 11.57
C LYS A 3 -10.01 -27.59 10.56
N ASN A 4 -10.03 -28.87 10.19
CA ASN A 4 -9.33 -29.33 8.98
C ASN A 4 -9.88 -28.52 7.80
N ILE A 5 -9.07 -27.60 7.29
CA ILE A 5 -9.31 -27.02 5.96
C ILE A 5 -9.09 -28.19 4.99
N SER A 6 -10.18 -28.78 4.48
CA SER A 6 -10.09 -29.85 3.51
C SER A 6 -9.72 -29.26 2.16
N GLY A 7 -8.44 -29.32 1.79
CA GLY A 7 -7.92 -28.86 0.52
C GLY A 7 -6.79 -27.85 0.65
N THR A 8 -5.98 -27.73 -0.39
CA THR A 8 -4.91 -26.73 -0.48
C THR A 8 -5.53 -25.36 -0.78
N ILE A 9 -5.21 -24.33 0.04
CA ILE A 9 -5.67 -22.96 -0.21
C ILE A 9 -5.03 -22.48 -1.53
N PRO A 10 -5.79 -21.93 -2.48
CA PRO A 10 -5.23 -21.36 -3.72
C PRO A 10 -4.24 -20.21 -3.42
N GLN A 11 -3.43 -19.88 -4.41
CA GLN A 11 -2.58 -18.68 -4.33
C GLN A 11 -3.44 -17.42 -4.18
N ILE A 12 -3.15 -16.61 -3.15
CA ILE A 12 -3.92 -15.41 -2.82
C ILE A 12 -3.53 -14.24 -3.71
N ILE A 13 -2.24 -14.02 -3.91
CA ILE A 13 -1.72 -12.93 -4.74
C ILE A 13 -1.35 -13.49 -6.12
N ASN A 14 -2.07 -13.11 -7.16
CA ASN A 14 -1.92 -13.66 -8.51
C ASN A 14 -1.31 -12.68 -9.52
N HIS A 15 -1.12 -11.41 -9.15
CA HIS A 15 -0.59 -10.38 -10.02
C HIS A 15 0.55 -9.63 -9.32
N MET A 16 1.58 -9.27 -10.10
CA MET A 16 2.68 -8.45 -9.56
C MET A 16 2.17 -7.09 -9.08
N THR A 17 1.21 -6.53 -9.80
CA THR A 17 0.59 -5.23 -9.51
C THR A 17 -0.58 -5.29 -8.52
N ASP A 18 -0.90 -6.47 -7.96
CA ASP A 18 -1.82 -6.57 -6.80
C ASP A 18 -1.12 -6.06 -5.54
N ASP A 19 -0.87 -4.77 -5.55
CA ASP A 19 -0.10 -4.03 -4.55
C ASP A 19 -0.46 -2.54 -4.62
N ASP A 20 -0.12 -1.78 -3.59
CA ASP A 20 -0.35 -0.36 -3.55
C ASP A 20 0.70 0.41 -4.39
N LEU A 21 0.26 1.42 -5.15
CA LEU A 21 1.14 2.22 -6.02
C LEU A 21 2.35 2.79 -5.27
N TYR A 22 2.16 3.25 -4.02
CA TYR A 22 3.25 3.82 -3.25
C TYR A 22 4.40 2.83 -2.98
N LYS A 23 4.18 1.52 -3.08
CA LYS A 23 5.25 0.52 -2.99
C LYS A 23 6.14 0.54 -4.25
N PHE A 24 5.54 0.70 -5.42
CA PHE A 24 6.30 0.83 -6.67
C PHE A 24 7.04 2.15 -6.74
N THR A 25 6.41 3.25 -6.35
CA THR A 25 7.06 4.56 -6.34
C THR A 25 8.19 4.63 -5.32
N MET A 26 7.99 4.12 -4.11
CA MET A 26 9.08 4.02 -3.14
C MET A 26 10.18 3.07 -3.60
N ALA A 27 9.85 1.90 -4.18
CA ALA A 27 10.85 0.98 -4.73
C ALA A 27 11.71 1.65 -5.80
N CYS A 28 11.10 2.43 -6.70
CA CYS A 28 11.82 3.22 -7.69
C CYS A 28 12.81 4.19 -7.03
N ALA A 29 12.34 5.00 -6.05
CA ALA A 29 13.18 5.96 -5.33
C ALA A 29 14.28 5.27 -4.50
N VAL A 30 13.98 4.11 -3.92
CA VAL A 30 14.96 3.31 -3.15
C VAL A 30 16.05 2.75 -4.06
N ILE A 31 15.69 2.18 -5.21
CA ILE A 31 16.66 1.63 -6.15
C ILE A 31 17.57 2.74 -6.70
N ASP A 32 17.00 3.89 -7.01
CA ASP A 32 17.71 5.05 -7.54
C ASP A 32 18.72 5.63 -6.53
N ASN A 33 18.33 5.73 -5.26
CA ASN A 33 19.12 6.44 -4.24
C ASN A 33 19.85 5.52 -3.26
N PHE A 34 19.34 4.31 -3.00
CA PHE A 34 19.79 3.43 -1.91
C PHE A 34 19.87 1.95 -2.34
N PRO A 35 20.47 1.61 -3.50
CA PRO A 35 20.41 0.26 -4.08
C PRO A 35 21.02 -0.84 -3.20
N ARG A 36 21.85 -0.47 -2.21
CA ARG A 36 22.54 -1.39 -1.30
C ARG A 36 22.07 -1.29 0.15
N ALA A 37 21.05 -0.49 0.44
CA ALA A 37 20.54 -0.35 1.81
C ALA A 37 19.94 -1.70 2.27
N ILE A 38 20.38 -2.17 3.42
CA ILE A 38 19.85 -3.39 4.07
C ILE A 38 18.84 -2.95 5.11
N VAL A 39 17.68 -3.59 5.12
CA VAL A 39 16.60 -3.28 6.04
C VAL A 39 16.03 -4.54 6.68
N GLN A 40 15.43 -4.35 7.84
CA GLN A 40 14.62 -5.35 8.52
C GLN A 40 13.23 -4.76 8.81
N TYR A 41 12.18 -5.51 8.45
CA TYR A 41 10.82 -5.22 8.87
C TYR A 41 10.38 -6.26 9.89
N THR A 42 9.57 -5.85 10.85
CA THR A 42 8.94 -6.74 11.81
C THR A 42 7.44 -6.50 11.80
N PHE A 43 6.67 -7.57 11.62
CA PHE A 43 5.23 -7.52 11.74
C PHE A 43 4.84 -7.22 13.19
N ILE A 44 3.96 -6.24 13.37
CA ILE A 44 3.38 -5.89 14.67
C ILE A 44 1.88 -6.02 14.57
N ASP A 45 1.32 -7.01 15.28
CA ASP A 45 -0.12 -7.12 15.50
C ASP A 45 -0.53 -6.26 16.71
N ARG A 46 -1.31 -5.21 16.45
CA ARG A 46 -1.75 -4.27 17.49
C ARG A 46 -2.91 -4.81 18.32
N ASP A 47 -3.63 -5.79 17.78
CA ASP A 47 -4.81 -6.38 18.41
C ASP A 47 -4.47 -7.63 19.23
N ASN A 48 -3.20 -8.03 19.23
CA ASN A 48 -2.70 -9.22 19.92
C ASN A 48 -3.50 -10.48 19.55
N THR A 49 -3.77 -10.65 18.26
CA THR A 49 -4.60 -11.74 17.72
C THR A 49 -3.97 -13.10 17.98
N VAL A 50 -4.76 -14.05 18.44
CA VAL A 50 -4.38 -15.47 18.50
C VAL A 50 -4.79 -16.14 17.19
N TYR A 51 -3.81 -16.54 16.41
CA TYR A 51 -4.03 -17.18 15.12
C TYR A 51 -4.22 -18.70 15.27
N PRO A 52 -5.01 -19.34 14.40
CA PRO A 52 -5.18 -20.79 14.42
C PRO A 52 -3.86 -21.55 14.21
N GLU A 53 -3.78 -22.78 14.77
CA GLU A 53 -2.62 -23.68 14.58
C GLU A 53 -2.31 -23.91 13.09
N GLY A 54 -1.04 -23.83 12.68
CA GLY A 54 -0.58 -23.98 11.30
C GLY A 54 -0.75 -22.74 10.41
N PHE A 55 -1.17 -21.62 11.00
CA PHE A 55 -1.36 -20.38 10.24
C PHE A 55 -0.05 -19.86 9.65
N ALA A 56 1.03 -19.84 10.42
CA ALA A 56 2.35 -19.39 9.96
C ALA A 56 2.90 -20.28 8.83
N ASP A 57 2.64 -21.60 8.87
CA ASP A 57 3.06 -22.53 7.81
C ASP A 57 2.36 -22.17 6.49
N GLU A 58 1.06 -21.87 6.56
CA GLU A 58 0.32 -21.47 5.37
C GLU A 58 0.75 -20.07 4.87
N VAL A 59 1.06 -19.12 5.76
CA VAL A 59 1.66 -17.82 5.38
C VAL A 59 2.97 -18.05 4.62
N ASN A 60 3.87 -18.88 5.13
CA ASN A 60 5.14 -19.21 4.48
C ASN A 60 4.91 -19.89 3.12
N ARG A 61 3.92 -20.79 3.02
CA ARG A 61 3.55 -21.42 1.75
C ARG A 61 3.08 -20.38 0.73
N GLN A 62 2.24 -19.44 1.13
CA GLN A 62 1.79 -18.34 0.27
C GLN A 62 2.92 -17.41 -0.15
N ILE A 63 3.85 -17.08 0.77
CA ILE A 63 5.06 -16.31 0.45
C ILE A 63 5.90 -17.05 -0.60
N LYS A 64 6.04 -18.38 -0.49
CA LYS A 64 6.75 -19.19 -1.49
C LYS A 64 6.10 -19.12 -2.87
N LEU A 65 4.78 -19.03 -2.94
CA LEU A 65 4.07 -18.90 -4.22
C LEU A 65 4.33 -17.55 -4.91
N LEU A 66 4.72 -16.51 -4.17
CA LEU A 66 5.08 -15.21 -4.78
C LEU A 66 6.28 -15.32 -5.73
N GLU A 67 7.16 -16.31 -5.56
CA GLU A 67 8.31 -16.54 -6.45
C GLU A 67 7.89 -16.80 -7.90
N ASN A 68 6.65 -17.24 -8.13
CA ASN A 68 6.10 -17.48 -9.47
C ASN A 68 5.56 -16.21 -10.14
N LEU A 69 5.46 -15.10 -9.40
CA LEU A 69 4.92 -13.87 -9.96
C LEU A 69 5.93 -13.21 -10.91
N VAL A 70 5.41 -12.84 -12.06
CA VAL A 70 6.12 -12.08 -13.09
C VAL A 70 5.22 -10.93 -13.51
N ILE A 71 5.79 -9.72 -13.60
CA ILE A 71 5.03 -8.60 -14.16
C ILE A 71 4.75 -8.85 -15.64
N THR A 72 3.52 -8.67 -16.05
CA THR A 72 3.10 -8.86 -17.44
C THR A 72 3.30 -7.60 -18.28
N ASP A 73 3.36 -7.76 -19.60
CA ASP A 73 3.43 -6.62 -20.51
C ASP A 73 2.19 -5.71 -20.42
N ALA A 74 1.02 -6.28 -20.12
CA ALA A 74 -0.21 -5.52 -19.92
C ALA A 74 -0.12 -4.64 -18.65
N GLU A 75 0.40 -5.17 -17.55
CA GLU A 75 0.62 -4.41 -16.32
C GLU A 75 1.63 -3.28 -16.53
N ILE A 76 2.75 -3.55 -17.21
CA ILE A 76 3.75 -2.52 -17.55
C ILE A 76 3.14 -1.44 -18.43
N SER A 77 2.43 -1.83 -19.49
CA SER A 77 1.83 -0.86 -20.43
C SER A 77 0.80 0.02 -19.74
N PHE A 78 0.01 -0.55 -18.82
CA PHE A 78 -0.93 0.21 -18.00
C PHE A 78 -0.19 1.21 -17.09
N MET A 79 0.84 0.75 -16.39
CA MET A 79 1.62 1.62 -15.49
C MET A 79 2.32 2.73 -16.29
N GLN A 80 2.95 2.43 -17.43
CA GLN A 80 3.57 3.45 -18.27
C GLN A 80 2.57 4.50 -18.76
N LYS A 81 1.34 4.11 -19.05
CA LYS A 81 0.28 5.02 -19.48
C LYS A 81 -0.22 5.92 -18.34
N LYS A 82 -0.39 5.36 -17.14
CA LYS A 82 -1.01 6.05 -16.00
C LYS A 82 0.00 6.71 -15.06
N CYS A 83 1.22 6.16 -14.98
CA CYS A 83 2.29 6.58 -14.07
C CYS A 83 3.51 7.06 -14.89
N TYR A 84 3.30 8.05 -15.76
CA TYR A 84 4.31 8.60 -16.67
C TYR A 84 5.57 9.13 -15.94
N TYR A 85 5.43 9.49 -14.67
CA TYR A 85 6.49 9.95 -13.77
C TYR A 85 7.45 8.84 -13.32
N ILE A 86 7.09 7.57 -13.49
CA ILE A 86 7.99 6.45 -13.18
C ILE A 86 8.99 6.28 -14.33
N PRO A 87 10.30 6.36 -14.08
CA PRO A 87 11.32 6.25 -15.13
C PRO A 87 11.29 4.88 -15.83
N ASN A 88 11.58 4.86 -17.13
CA ASN A 88 11.55 3.64 -17.95
C ASN A 88 12.51 2.54 -17.47
N TRP A 89 13.64 2.91 -16.87
CA TRP A 89 14.58 1.92 -16.32
C TRP A 89 13.95 1.08 -15.21
N PHE A 90 13.02 1.65 -14.43
CA PHE A 90 12.32 0.91 -13.38
C PHE A 90 11.44 -0.21 -13.96
N TYR A 91 10.76 0.03 -15.07
CA TYR A 91 9.99 -1.03 -15.75
C TYR A 91 10.89 -2.15 -16.29
N THR A 92 12.11 -1.81 -16.75
CA THR A 92 13.11 -2.80 -17.13
C THR A 92 13.57 -3.62 -15.93
N TYR A 93 13.82 -3.00 -14.78
CA TYR A 93 14.11 -3.67 -13.53
C TYR A 93 12.97 -4.62 -13.13
N MET A 94 11.72 -4.16 -13.15
CA MET A 94 10.56 -4.96 -12.77
C MET A 94 10.36 -6.19 -13.66
N ARG A 95 10.72 -6.15 -14.94
CA ARG A 95 10.69 -7.34 -15.82
C ARG A 95 11.61 -8.45 -15.33
N GLY A 96 12.74 -8.09 -14.77
CA GLY A 96 13.73 -9.01 -14.18
C GLY A 96 13.46 -9.39 -12.73
N PHE A 97 12.64 -8.63 -12.02
CA PHE A 97 12.40 -8.82 -10.60
C PHE A 97 11.68 -10.16 -10.31
N ARG A 98 12.15 -10.86 -9.30
CA ARG A 98 11.51 -12.08 -8.77
C ARG A 98 11.56 -12.03 -7.24
N TYR A 99 10.49 -12.44 -6.60
CA TYR A 99 10.49 -12.62 -5.15
C TYR A 99 11.38 -13.80 -4.76
N ASN A 100 11.94 -13.69 -3.57
CA ASN A 100 12.64 -14.79 -2.90
C ASN A 100 11.95 -15.02 -1.55
N ALA A 101 11.43 -16.21 -1.32
CA ALA A 101 10.73 -16.54 -0.08
C ALA A 101 11.59 -16.37 1.18
N ASN A 102 12.89 -16.46 1.06
CA ASN A 102 13.81 -16.26 2.18
C ASN A 102 13.87 -14.81 2.69
N TRP A 103 13.33 -13.85 1.94
CA TRP A 103 13.25 -12.46 2.40
C TRP A 103 12.18 -12.23 3.46
N ALA A 104 11.22 -13.15 3.62
CA ALA A 104 10.16 -13.04 4.62
C ALA A 104 9.87 -14.39 5.25
N VAL A 105 9.92 -14.47 6.57
CA VAL A 105 9.68 -15.70 7.34
C VAL A 105 8.65 -15.45 8.42
N ALA A 106 7.59 -16.27 8.42
CA ALA A 106 6.55 -16.29 9.44
C ALA A 106 6.78 -17.42 10.45
N SER A 107 6.49 -17.16 11.72
CA SER A 107 6.47 -18.16 12.79
C SER A 107 5.31 -17.89 13.73
N GLN A 108 4.87 -18.90 14.47
CA GLN A 108 3.91 -18.75 15.60
C GLN A 108 4.61 -19.15 16.89
N ASP A 109 4.32 -18.40 17.95
CA ASP A 109 4.72 -18.80 19.30
C ASP A 109 3.74 -19.82 19.92
N VAL A 110 4.02 -20.23 21.15
CA VAL A 110 3.23 -21.25 21.88
C VAL A 110 1.83 -20.76 22.23
N ASP A 111 1.64 -19.44 22.29
CA ASP A 111 0.36 -18.80 22.60
C ASP A 111 -0.45 -18.50 21.32
N GLY A 112 0.13 -18.78 20.14
CA GLY A 112 -0.52 -18.65 18.84
C GLY A 112 -0.36 -17.27 18.22
N HIS A 113 0.51 -16.40 18.73
CA HIS A 113 0.77 -15.10 18.12
C HIS A 113 1.68 -15.24 16.90
N LEU A 114 1.39 -14.46 15.87
CA LEU A 114 2.12 -14.47 14.60
C LEU A 114 3.30 -13.48 14.62
N HIS A 115 4.46 -13.97 14.24
CA HIS A 115 5.66 -13.18 14.04
C HIS A 115 6.10 -13.30 12.59
N ILE A 116 6.34 -12.17 11.91
CA ILE A 116 6.91 -12.16 10.55
C ILE A 116 8.07 -11.20 10.53
N GLN A 117 9.21 -11.67 10.02
CA GLN A 117 10.39 -10.86 9.78
C GLN A 117 10.73 -10.83 8.30
N PHE A 118 11.06 -9.65 7.81
CA PHE A 118 11.55 -9.42 6.45
C PHE A 118 12.99 -8.95 6.54
N ASN A 119 13.90 -9.59 5.80
CA ASN A 119 15.33 -9.27 5.83
C ASN A 119 15.87 -9.29 4.39
N GLY A 120 16.59 -8.25 4.00
CA GLY A 120 17.20 -8.16 2.68
C GLY A 120 17.61 -6.73 2.32
N THR A 121 17.96 -6.52 1.06
CA THR A 121 18.10 -5.14 0.58
C THR A 121 16.72 -4.47 0.54
N TRP A 122 16.70 -3.17 0.77
CA TRP A 122 15.44 -2.42 0.77
C TRP A 122 14.72 -2.54 -0.57
N ALA A 123 15.47 -2.49 -1.67
CA ALA A 123 14.96 -2.68 -3.03
C ALA A 123 14.25 -4.03 -3.26
N GLU A 124 14.72 -5.09 -2.59
CA GLU A 124 14.17 -6.44 -2.73
C GLU A 124 12.95 -6.66 -1.83
N THR A 125 12.96 -6.10 -0.63
CA THR A 125 11.95 -6.40 0.41
C THR A 125 10.76 -5.43 0.38
N ILE A 126 10.93 -4.24 -0.17
CA ILE A 126 9.91 -3.18 -0.14
C ILE A 126 8.56 -3.59 -0.76
N LEU A 127 8.59 -4.44 -1.79
CA LEU A 127 7.39 -4.93 -2.49
C LEU A 127 6.72 -6.13 -1.79
N LEU A 128 7.27 -6.62 -0.66
CA LEU A 128 6.70 -7.76 0.07
C LEU A 128 5.65 -7.35 1.11
N GLU A 129 5.82 -6.21 1.77
CA GLU A 129 5.02 -5.84 2.94
C GLU A 129 3.52 -5.93 2.67
N VAL A 130 3.01 -5.18 1.70
CA VAL A 130 1.56 -5.10 1.44
C VAL A 130 1.01 -6.45 1.00
N LYS A 131 1.76 -7.19 0.17
CA LYS A 131 1.36 -8.54 -0.26
C LYS A 131 1.25 -9.51 0.91
N VAL A 132 2.26 -9.53 1.78
CA VAL A 132 2.25 -10.43 2.95
C VAL A 132 1.14 -10.03 3.93
N LEU A 133 0.90 -8.73 4.15
CA LEU A 133 -0.21 -8.27 4.97
C LEU A 133 -1.58 -8.64 4.39
N ALA A 134 -1.75 -8.54 3.06
CA ALA A 134 -2.96 -8.99 2.38
C ALA A 134 -3.14 -10.51 2.50
N ILE A 135 -2.05 -11.30 2.38
CA ILE A 135 -2.07 -12.75 2.60
C ILE A 135 -2.51 -13.06 4.04
N VAL A 136 -1.90 -12.44 5.05
CA VAL A 136 -2.25 -12.64 6.46
C VAL A 136 -3.73 -12.33 6.70
N SER A 137 -4.20 -11.19 6.20
CA SER A 137 -5.59 -10.78 6.36
C SER A 137 -6.55 -11.79 5.73
N GLU A 138 -6.35 -12.17 4.47
CA GLU A 138 -7.25 -13.09 3.75
C GLU A 138 -7.22 -14.50 4.37
N LEU A 139 -6.04 -15.02 4.74
CA LEU A 139 -5.90 -16.28 5.44
C LEU A 139 -6.66 -16.30 6.77
N TYR A 140 -6.63 -15.20 7.52
CA TYR A 140 -7.38 -15.10 8.78
C TYR A 140 -8.88 -15.33 8.57
N TYR A 141 -9.48 -14.72 7.55
CA TYR A 141 -10.88 -14.94 7.19
C TYR A 141 -11.16 -16.37 6.72
N ILE A 142 -10.22 -17.00 6.02
CA ILE A 142 -10.34 -18.39 5.58
C ILE A 142 -10.28 -19.33 6.79
N PHE A 143 -9.27 -19.21 7.65
CA PHE A 143 -9.05 -20.07 8.80
C PHE A 143 -10.17 -19.96 9.84
N THR A 144 -10.72 -18.77 10.04
CA THR A 144 -11.86 -18.55 10.96
C THR A 144 -13.20 -18.96 10.36
N GLY A 145 -13.24 -19.30 9.06
CA GLY A 145 -14.46 -19.65 8.33
C GLY A 145 -15.37 -18.44 8.07
N ALA A 146 -14.89 -17.22 8.29
CA ALA A 146 -15.68 -16.02 8.02
C ALA A 146 -15.87 -15.78 6.52
N SER A 147 -14.89 -16.16 5.68
CA SER A 147 -14.99 -16.08 4.22
C SER A 147 -16.16 -16.88 3.63
N GLN A 148 -16.52 -18.04 4.22
CA GLN A 148 -17.61 -18.89 3.75
C GLN A 148 -19.01 -18.30 4.01
N ARG A 149 -19.11 -17.29 4.88
CA ARG A 149 -20.37 -16.63 5.28
C ARG A 149 -20.55 -15.29 4.59
N PHE A 150 -19.68 -14.96 3.64
CA PHE A 150 -19.66 -13.64 3.00
C PHE A 150 -20.70 -13.57 1.86
N ASP A 151 -21.67 -12.65 1.98
CA ASP A 151 -22.63 -12.35 0.92
C ASP A 151 -22.10 -11.23 0.03
N TYR A 152 -21.52 -11.61 -1.10
CA TYR A 152 -20.95 -10.67 -2.08
C TYR A 152 -21.98 -9.70 -2.66
N ASN A 153 -23.26 -10.13 -2.83
CA ASN A 153 -24.30 -9.25 -3.34
C ASN A 153 -24.68 -8.19 -2.32
N GLN A 154 -24.84 -8.58 -1.07
CA GLN A 154 -25.10 -7.64 0.02
C GLN A 154 -23.94 -6.66 0.16
N TYR A 155 -22.69 -7.15 0.11
CA TYR A 155 -21.51 -6.30 0.21
C TYR A 155 -21.42 -5.29 -0.94
N TYR A 156 -21.72 -5.70 -2.17
CA TYR A 156 -21.80 -4.77 -3.31
C TYR A 156 -22.84 -3.66 -3.05
N LYS A 157 -24.05 -4.02 -2.61
CA LYS A 157 -25.12 -3.06 -2.30
C LYS A 157 -24.69 -2.07 -1.20
N MET A 158 -24.06 -2.56 -0.15
CA MET A 158 -23.55 -1.71 0.94
C MET A 158 -22.44 -0.77 0.45
N SER A 159 -21.51 -1.27 -0.36
CA SER A 159 -20.41 -0.49 -0.93
C SER A 159 -20.94 0.57 -1.90
N TYR A 160 -21.94 0.23 -2.71
CA TYR A 160 -22.61 1.17 -3.63
C TYR A 160 -23.35 2.29 -2.87
N ALA A 161 -24.13 1.94 -1.86
CA ALA A 161 -24.83 2.91 -1.03
C ALA A 161 -23.84 3.84 -0.28
N LYS A 162 -22.70 3.29 0.19
CA LYS A 162 -21.63 4.08 0.78
C LYS A 162 -20.99 5.03 -0.22
N ALA A 163 -20.73 4.58 -1.44
CA ALA A 163 -20.22 5.42 -2.52
C ALA A 163 -21.21 6.56 -2.85
N GLU A 164 -22.49 6.24 -3.00
CA GLU A 164 -23.55 7.21 -3.27
C GLU A 164 -23.60 8.30 -2.19
N LYS A 165 -23.60 7.88 -0.91
CA LYS A 165 -23.59 8.81 0.22
C LYS A 165 -22.41 9.79 0.17
N TYR A 166 -21.20 9.31 -0.09
CA TYR A 166 -20.03 10.18 -0.11
C TYR A 166 -20.00 11.07 -1.36
N LEU A 167 -20.21 10.50 -2.53
CA LEU A 167 -20.09 11.24 -3.79
C LEU A 167 -21.18 12.30 -3.96
N MET A 168 -22.41 12.05 -3.48
CA MET A 168 -23.49 13.05 -3.48
C MET A 168 -23.25 14.20 -2.50
N ASN A 169 -22.44 13.97 -1.45
CA ASN A 169 -22.09 15.01 -0.47
C ASN A 169 -20.75 15.70 -0.75
N GLY A 170 -20.25 15.63 -1.97
CA GLY A 170 -19.07 16.38 -2.40
C GLY A 170 -17.73 15.80 -1.96
N CYS A 171 -17.70 14.57 -1.41
CA CYS A 171 -16.46 13.97 -0.97
C CYS A 171 -15.59 13.54 -2.16
N VAL A 172 -14.29 13.85 -2.10
CA VAL A 172 -13.25 13.32 -3.00
C VAL A 172 -12.62 12.12 -2.32
N ILE A 173 -12.71 10.94 -2.93
CA ILE A 173 -12.38 9.67 -2.28
C ILE A 173 -11.38 8.88 -3.11
N SER A 174 -10.39 8.29 -2.41
CA SER A 174 -9.50 7.24 -2.91
C SER A 174 -9.63 5.99 -2.06
N GLU A 175 -9.50 4.80 -2.66
CA GLU A 175 -9.50 3.52 -1.96
C GLU A 175 -8.06 3.09 -1.67
N PHE A 176 -7.78 2.65 -0.41
CA PHE A 176 -6.46 2.25 0.10
C PHE A 176 -6.54 0.99 0.99
N GLY A 177 -7.33 0.00 0.59
CA GLY A 177 -7.66 -1.16 1.45
C GLY A 177 -6.81 -2.39 1.25
N THR A 178 -5.86 -2.45 0.32
CA THR A 178 -5.17 -3.67 -0.12
C THR A 178 -4.65 -4.52 1.05
N ARG A 179 -3.87 -3.95 1.96
CA ARG A 179 -3.24 -4.68 3.08
C ARG A 179 -4.22 -5.13 4.18
N ARG A 180 -5.47 -4.67 4.16
CA ARG A 180 -6.51 -4.95 5.19
C ARG A 180 -7.76 -5.60 4.61
N ARG A 181 -7.72 -5.98 3.34
CA ARG A 181 -8.85 -6.60 2.67
C ARG A 181 -9.16 -7.98 3.26
N SER A 182 -10.43 -8.32 3.34
CA SER A 182 -10.84 -9.67 3.74
C SER A 182 -10.60 -10.70 2.63
N SER A 183 -10.57 -10.27 1.38
CA SER A 183 -10.12 -11.03 0.20
C SER A 183 -9.88 -10.08 -0.98
N ALA A 184 -9.17 -10.57 -2.01
CA ALA A 184 -9.00 -9.86 -3.27
C ALA A 184 -10.36 -9.54 -3.92
N ASP A 185 -11.31 -10.48 -3.86
CA ASP A 185 -12.67 -10.30 -4.41
C ASP A 185 -13.47 -9.22 -3.68
N THR A 186 -13.38 -9.16 -2.35
CA THR A 186 -14.10 -8.13 -1.59
C THR A 186 -13.57 -6.74 -1.91
N GLN A 187 -12.27 -6.56 -2.04
CA GLN A 187 -11.70 -5.28 -2.46
C GLN A 187 -12.14 -4.91 -3.88
N ALA A 188 -12.08 -5.88 -4.81
CA ALA A 188 -12.54 -5.66 -6.19
C ALA A 188 -14.01 -5.26 -6.25
N ILE A 189 -14.89 -5.89 -5.47
CA ILE A 189 -16.30 -5.56 -5.37
C ILE A 189 -16.50 -4.13 -4.84
N ALA A 190 -15.78 -3.74 -3.79
CA ALA A 190 -15.86 -2.40 -3.24
C ALA A 190 -15.44 -1.34 -4.26
N VAL A 191 -14.27 -1.51 -4.91
CA VAL A 191 -13.79 -0.60 -5.96
C VAL A 191 -14.77 -0.54 -7.13
N GLY A 192 -15.28 -1.69 -7.61
CA GLY A 192 -16.27 -1.77 -8.68
C GLY A 192 -17.57 -1.05 -8.35
N ALA A 193 -18.03 -1.14 -7.10
CA ALA A 193 -19.22 -0.44 -6.64
C ALA A 193 -19.06 1.09 -6.68
N PHE A 194 -17.91 1.62 -6.24
CA PHE A 194 -17.59 3.05 -6.34
C PHE A 194 -17.48 3.52 -7.79
N VAL A 195 -16.82 2.76 -8.66
CA VAL A 195 -16.72 3.07 -10.09
C VAL A 195 -18.10 3.11 -10.74
N ASN A 196 -18.95 2.10 -10.48
CA ASN A 196 -20.29 2.03 -11.05
C ASN A 196 -21.20 3.16 -10.50
N CYS A 197 -21.10 3.48 -9.21
CA CYS A 197 -21.83 4.58 -8.63
C CYS A 197 -21.47 5.92 -9.28
N ALA A 198 -20.17 6.18 -9.45
CA ALA A 198 -19.69 7.40 -10.10
C ALA A 198 -20.19 7.52 -11.55
N LYS A 199 -20.15 6.42 -12.32
CA LYS A 199 -20.64 6.38 -13.71
C LYS A 199 -22.16 6.57 -13.81
N ASN A 200 -22.92 5.87 -12.97
CA ASN A 200 -24.39 5.86 -13.03
C ASN A 200 -25.04 7.15 -12.54
N ASN A 201 -24.35 7.92 -11.71
CA ASN A 201 -24.89 9.11 -11.04
C ASN A 201 -24.16 10.40 -11.44
N ILE A 202 -23.48 10.43 -12.58
CA ILE A 202 -22.61 11.54 -12.99
C ILE A 202 -23.28 12.92 -12.95
N SER A 203 -24.59 13.00 -13.19
CA SER A 203 -25.34 14.25 -13.14
C SER A 203 -25.80 14.67 -11.74
N LYS A 204 -25.63 13.81 -10.74
CA LYS A 204 -26.13 14.02 -9.36
C LYS A 204 -25.01 14.13 -8.34
N ILE A 205 -23.84 13.58 -8.64
CA ILE A 205 -22.68 13.62 -7.74
C ILE A 205 -21.98 14.97 -7.82
N THR A 206 -21.57 15.49 -6.68
CA THR A 206 -20.74 16.70 -6.56
C THR A 206 -19.32 16.39 -6.10
N GLY A 207 -19.09 15.18 -5.61
CA GLY A 207 -17.79 14.63 -5.28
C GLY A 207 -17.18 13.79 -6.41
N SER A 208 -16.08 13.09 -6.12
CA SER A 208 -15.43 12.21 -7.10
C SER A 208 -14.79 11.00 -6.45
N PHE A 209 -14.80 9.87 -7.17
CA PHE A 209 -13.95 8.73 -6.88
C PHE A 209 -12.69 8.83 -7.73
N VAL A 210 -11.55 9.17 -7.10
CA VAL A 210 -10.30 9.52 -7.80
C VAL A 210 -9.57 8.27 -8.28
N GLY A 211 -9.68 7.16 -7.52
CA GLY A 211 -9.04 5.91 -7.88
C GLY A 211 -8.77 4.99 -6.69
N THR A 212 -7.91 4.01 -6.89
CA THR A 212 -7.46 3.05 -5.87
C THR A 212 -5.95 3.02 -5.79
N SER A 213 -5.40 2.73 -4.61
CA SER A 213 -3.97 2.49 -4.47
C SER A 213 -3.53 1.17 -5.12
N ASN A 214 -4.42 0.20 -5.22
CA ASN A 214 -4.14 -1.10 -5.83
C ASN A 214 -4.01 -0.99 -7.35
N VAL A 215 -2.78 -1.16 -7.85
CA VAL A 215 -2.47 -0.96 -9.27
C VAL A 215 -3.20 -1.97 -10.17
N TYR A 216 -3.34 -3.23 -9.73
CA TYR A 216 -4.09 -4.25 -10.48
C TYR A 216 -5.58 -3.89 -10.60
N LEU A 217 -6.21 -3.43 -9.52
CA LEU A 217 -7.60 -3.00 -9.56
C LEU A 217 -7.78 -1.72 -10.37
N ALA A 218 -6.81 -0.80 -10.31
CA ALA A 218 -6.82 0.37 -11.19
C ALA A 218 -6.81 -0.03 -12.65
N MET A 219 -5.98 -1.02 -13.03
CA MET A 219 -5.95 -1.58 -14.38
C MET A 219 -7.27 -2.28 -14.73
N LYS A 220 -7.79 -3.12 -13.83
CA LYS A 220 -9.04 -3.89 -14.05
C LYS A 220 -10.24 -2.99 -14.33
N TYR A 221 -10.33 -1.84 -13.70
CA TYR A 221 -11.45 -0.90 -13.84
C TYR A 221 -11.14 0.33 -14.72
N ASP A 222 -9.96 0.39 -15.31
CA ASP A 222 -9.41 1.53 -16.08
C ASP A 222 -9.56 2.86 -15.36
N ILE A 223 -9.20 2.89 -14.10
CA ILE A 223 -9.15 4.09 -13.25
C ILE A 223 -7.72 4.49 -12.92
N THR A 224 -7.54 5.59 -12.20
CA THR A 224 -6.21 6.08 -11.83
C THR A 224 -5.66 5.31 -10.63
N PRO A 225 -4.45 4.76 -10.69
CA PRO A 225 -3.75 4.29 -9.50
C PRO A 225 -3.29 5.49 -8.66
N ILE A 226 -3.56 5.45 -7.35
CA ILE A 226 -3.33 6.57 -6.42
C ILE A 226 -2.27 6.19 -5.38
N GLY A 227 -1.36 7.09 -5.11
CA GLY A 227 -0.34 6.93 -4.06
C GLY A 227 0.94 7.67 -4.38
N THR A 228 1.62 8.12 -3.34
CA THR A 228 2.95 8.74 -3.43
C THR A 228 3.96 7.94 -2.63
N MET A 229 4.07 8.19 -1.32
CA MET A 229 5.00 7.53 -0.41
C MET A 229 4.30 7.09 0.88
N ALA A 230 4.97 6.27 1.68
CA ALA A 230 4.56 5.92 3.04
C ALA A 230 5.64 6.31 4.06
N HIS A 231 5.28 6.27 5.35
CA HIS A 231 6.20 6.55 6.47
C HIS A 231 7.49 5.75 6.41
N GLU A 232 7.43 4.54 5.89
CA GLU A 232 8.57 3.66 5.65
C GLU A 232 9.73 4.38 4.95
N PHE A 233 9.45 5.18 3.91
CA PHE A 233 10.48 5.90 3.16
C PHE A 233 11.23 6.90 4.05
N VAL A 234 10.48 7.68 4.81
CA VAL A 234 11.07 8.68 5.74
C VAL A 234 11.79 7.98 6.90
N CYS A 235 11.21 6.90 7.46
CA CYS A 235 11.82 6.13 8.55
C CYS A 235 13.12 5.42 8.12
N GLY A 236 13.14 4.81 6.93
CA GLY A 236 14.33 4.18 6.38
C GLY A 236 15.47 5.19 6.18
N ILE A 237 15.14 6.37 5.67
CA ILE A 237 16.11 7.47 5.52
C ILE A 237 16.61 7.97 6.87
N ALA A 238 15.74 8.11 7.88
CA ALA A 238 16.16 8.46 9.22
C ALA A 238 17.21 7.49 9.78
N GLY A 239 17.01 6.19 9.58
CA GLY A 239 17.97 5.17 10.00
C GLY A 239 19.34 5.30 9.32
N MET A 240 19.37 5.73 8.05
CA MET A 240 20.61 5.89 7.28
C MET A 240 21.34 7.21 7.54
N TYR A 241 20.61 8.28 7.89
CA TYR A 241 21.16 9.63 8.04
C TYR A 241 21.21 10.12 9.51
N GLY A 242 21.23 9.20 10.45
CA GLY A 242 21.51 9.53 11.86
C GLY A 242 20.32 10.07 12.65
N GLY A 243 19.10 9.79 12.21
CA GLY A 243 17.89 10.03 12.99
C GLY A 243 16.86 10.97 12.37
N PRO A 244 15.81 11.29 13.13
CA PRO A 244 14.64 12.03 12.64
C PRO A 244 14.93 13.45 12.17
N THR A 245 15.93 14.10 12.76
CA THR A 245 16.20 15.53 12.56
C THR A 245 16.43 15.91 11.10
N MET A 246 17.06 15.02 10.30
CA MET A 246 17.34 15.25 8.88
C MET A 246 16.42 14.45 7.94
N ALA A 247 15.54 13.64 8.51
CA ALA A 247 14.79 12.65 7.74
C ALA A 247 13.90 13.28 6.66
N ASN A 248 13.13 14.31 7.00
CA ASN A 248 12.24 14.97 6.06
C ASN A 248 13.02 15.72 4.95
N ASP A 249 14.08 16.46 5.29
CA ASP A 249 14.92 17.15 4.28
C ASP A 249 15.50 16.14 3.28
N MET A 250 16.11 15.07 3.79
CA MET A 250 16.72 14.06 2.92
C MET A 250 15.67 13.29 2.12
N ALA A 251 14.52 12.96 2.70
CA ALA A 251 13.43 12.31 1.98
C ALA A 251 12.88 13.16 0.85
N MET A 252 12.63 14.45 1.08
CA MET A 252 12.19 15.39 0.06
C MET A 252 13.21 15.53 -1.07
N ARG A 253 14.51 15.67 -0.75
CA ARG A 253 15.58 15.74 -1.76
C ARG A 253 15.66 14.48 -2.62
N LYS A 254 15.62 13.30 -1.99
CA LYS A 254 15.71 12.02 -2.68
C LYS A 254 14.47 11.75 -3.55
N TRP A 255 13.30 12.13 -3.06
CA TRP A 255 12.05 12.05 -3.82
C TRP A 255 12.07 12.99 -5.03
N GLN A 256 12.46 14.24 -4.82
CA GLN A 256 12.60 15.21 -5.91
C GLN A 256 13.64 14.79 -6.94
N HIS A 257 14.76 14.19 -6.52
CA HIS A 257 15.78 13.65 -7.43
C HIS A 257 15.22 12.58 -8.37
N THR A 258 14.38 11.67 -7.84
CA THR A 258 13.82 10.56 -8.63
C THR A 258 12.67 11.00 -9.54
N TYR A 259 11.86 11.97 -9.11
CA TYR A 259 10.60 12.34 -9.76
C TYR A 259 10.56 13.75 -10.36
N ASP A 260 11.63 14.51 -10.32
CA ASP A 260 11.75 15.86 -10.89
C ASP A 260 10.59 16.83 -10.59
N GLY A 261 9.95 16.65 -9.40
CA GLY A 261 8.82 17.45 -8.96
C GLY A 261 7.44 16.80 -9.17
N ASP A 262 7.35 15.72 -9.93
CA ASP A 262 6.15 14.89 -9.98
C ASP A 262 5.89 14.19 -8.62
N LEU A 263 4.68 13.65 -8.43
CA LEU A 263 4.25 13.04 -7.15
C LEU A 263 4.44 13.97 -5.94
N GLY A 264 4.17 15.25 -6.12
CA GLY A 264 4.49 16.33 -5.17
C GLY A 264 3.58 16.42 -3.92
N VAL A 265 2.82 15.38 -3.58
CA VAL A 265 2.12 15.30 -2.29
C VAL A 265 2.99 14.58 -1.27
N TYR A 266 3.54 15.32 -0.31
CA TYR A 266 4.48 14.81 0.68
C TYR A 266 3.78 14.36 1.97
N LEU A 267 4.19 13.20 2.49
CA LEU A 267 3.76 12.70 3.80
C LEU A 267 4.69 13.23 4.88
N TYR A 268 4.23 14.24 5.64
CA TYR A 268 5.11 15.01 6.52
C TYR A 268 5.19 14.48 7.95
N ASP A 269 4.20 13.75 8.40
CA ASP A 269 3.94 13.49 9.83
C ASP A 269 4.65 12.26 10.42
N SER A 270 5.65 11.69 9.69
CA SER A 270 6.43 10.53 10.17
C SER A 270 7.10 10.79 11.54
N TYR A 271 7.53 12.01 11.79
CA TYR A 271 8.14 12.46 13.05
C TYR A 271 7.46 13.71 13.62
N GLY A 272 6.22 13.95 13.23
CA GLY A 272 5.42 15.08 13.66
C GLY A 272 5.74 16.38 12.92
N PHE A 273 4.83 17.35 13.13
CA PHE A 273 4.87 18.63 12.42
C PHE A 273 6.14 19.44 12.72
N ASP A 274 6.58 19.49 13.98
CA ASP A 274 7.71 20.35 14.38
C ASP A 274 9.03 19.93 13.70
N ILE A 275 9.27 18.61 13.58
CA ILE A 275 10.44 18.09 12.84
C ILE A 275 10.31 18.38 11.34
N PHE A 276 9.11 18.25 10.77
CA PHE A 276 8.89 18.63 9.38
C PHE A 276 9.17 20.11 9.15
N ALA A 277 8.63 21.01 9.99
CA ALA A 277 8.79 22.45 9.85
C ALA A 277 10.25 22.89 9.90
N LEU A 278 11.08 22.26 10.76
CA LEU A 278 12.53 22.50 10.80
C LEU A 278 13.24 22.12 9.48
N ASN A 279 12.72 21.17 8.74
CA ASN A 279 13.33 20.62 7.52
C ASN A 279 12.75 21.22 6.23
N CYS A 280 11.53 21.76 6.27
CA CYS A 280 10.85 22.30 5.09
C CYS A 280 11.37 23.68 4.72
N SER A 281 12.33 23.72 3.83
CA SER A 281 12.82 24.98 3.27
C SER A 281 11.78 25.64 2.37
N LYS A 282 11.89 26.95 2.15
CA LYS A 282 11.06 27.67 1.18
C LYS A 282 11.12 27.06 -0.23
N SER A 283 12.25 26.49 -0.62
CA SER A 283 12.41 25.79 -1.91
C SER A 283 11.53 24.55 -1.94
N PHE A 284 11.48 23.75 -0.88
CA PHE A 284 10.61 22.58 -0.82
C PHE A 284 9.13 22.97 -0.76
N ALA A 285 8.77 23.96 0.04
CA ALA A 285 7.42 24.49 0.09
C ALA A 285 6.89 24.90 -1.28
N ASN A 286 7.76 25.42 -2.15
CA ASN A 286 7.40 25.79 -3.53
C ASN A 286 7.42 24.61 -4.51
N SER A 287 8.11 23.51 -4.21
CA SER A 287 8.28 22.38 -5.11
C SER A 287 7.24 21.29 -4.91
N PHE A 288 6.67 21.18 -3.72
CA PHE A 288 5.63 20.21 -3.41
C PHE A 288 4.25 20.86 -3.53
N VAL A 289 3.32 20.14 -4.17
CA VAL A 289 1.96 20.66 -4.45
C VAL A 289 1.01 20.47 -3.27
N GLY A 290 1.39 19.70 -2.26
CA GLY A 290 0.56 19.46 -1.09
C GLY A 290 1.22 18.62 -0.01
N LEU A 291 0.58 18.59 1.15
CA LEU A 291 0.94 17.74 2.28
C LEU A 291 -0.17 16.74 2.57
N ARG A 292 0.20 15.51 2.90
CA ARG A 292 -0.73 14.48 3.38
C ARG A 292 -0.67 14.38 4.89
N ILE A 293 -1.83 14.51 5.53
CA ILE A 293 -2.05 14.27 6.96
C ILE A 293 -2.50 12.82 7.10
N ASP A 294 -1.75 11.99 7.83
CA ASP A 294 -2.03 10.56 8.02
C ASP A 294 -2.29 10.21 9.49
N SER A 295 -1.92 11.07 10.41
CA SER A 295 -2.02 10.85 11.86
C SER A 295 -2.41 12.08 12.66
N GLY A 296 -2.91 11.87 13.89
CA GLY A 296 -3.33 12.93 14.80
C GLY A 296 -4.73 13.49 14.48
N ASP A 297 -5.08 14.61 15.12
CA ASP A 297 -6.31 15.33 14.83
C ASP A 297 -6.15 16.15 13.54
N ASN A 298 -6.97 15.83 12.55
CA ASN A 298 -6.86 16.41 11.20
C ASN A 298 -7.05 17.95 11.19
N ILE A 299 -7.91 18.47 12.05
CA ILE A 299 -8.19 19.92 12.10
C ILE A 299 -7.01 20.65 12.78
N GLU A 300 -6.49 20.08 13.86
CA GLU A 300 -5.29 20.62 14.51
C GLU A 300 -4.10 20.65 13.55
N GLN A 301 -3.85 19.53 12.85
CA GLN A 301 -2.77 19.43 11.89
C GLN A 301 -2.94 20.41 10.72
N LEU A 302 -4.17 20.53 10.19
CA LEU A 302 -4.47 21.49 9.13
C LEU A 302 -4.18 22.93 9.57
N ASN A 303 -4.57 23.32 10.79
CA ASN A 303 -4.29 24.65 11.33
C ASN A 303 -2.78 24.91 11.47
N LYS A 304 -2.00 23.92 11.95
CA LYS A 304 -0.54 24.02 12.00
C LYS A 304 0.07 24.27 10.62
N ILE A 305 -0.39 23.51 9.61
CA ILE A 305 0.07 23.65 8.22
C ILE A 305 -0.28 25.04 7.67
N CYS A 306 -1.53 25.49 7.81
CA CYS A 306 -1.98 26.77 7.29
C CYS A 306 -1.25 27.95 7.94
N ASN A 307 -0.86 27.85 9.22
CA ASN A 307 -0.09 28.88 9.90
C ASN A 307 1.41 28.87 9.52
N PHE A 308 1.91 27.76 9.00
CA PHE A 308 3.29 27.62 8.56
C PHE A 308 3.53 28.19 7.17
N TYR A 309 2.56 28.02 6.25
CA TYR A 309 2.60 28.51 4.86
C TYR A 309 2.06 29.92 4.73
#